data_73b7c9cb7376d31e57bc5a51b829ace9
#
_entry.id   73b7c9cb7376d31e57bc5a51b829ace9
#
_cell.length_a   1.000
_cell.length_b   1.000
_cell.length_c   1.000
_cell.angle_alpha   90.00
_cell.angle_beta   90.00
_cell.angle_gamma   90.00
#
_symmetry.space_group_name_H-M   'P 1'
#
loop_
_entity.id
_entity.type
_entity.pdbx_description
1 polymer ?
#
loop_
_entity_poly.entity_id
_entity_poly.type
_entity_poly.pdbx_seq_one_letter_code
_entity_poly.pdbx_strand_id
1 'polypeptide(L)'
;MIGSVSEPFDLDRTYVHLGLGASAETIADFRWDDEYLEQYTAAHVGDGDEGRIVMIGDTAATWTSWERHPAGDEVVILLSGRVSLVQEIDGQEQRSELHGGQAIVNPAGVWHTCDVHEPGKALYITPGRGTEHRPRSAPIGPAADASAGEQPSD
;
A
#
# COMPACT_ATOMS: atom_id res chain seq x y z
N MET A 1 -5.71 9.04 -34.50
CA MET A 1 -6.35 7.71 -34.30
C MET A 1 -6.95 7.71 -32.90
N ILE A 2 -8.25 7.51 -32.79
CA ILE A 2 -8.86 7.20 -31.51
C ILE A 2 -8.38 5.79 -31.16
N GLY A 3 -7.63 5.64 -30.06
CA GLY A 3 -7.21 4.33 -29.58
C GLY A 3 -8.41 3.41 -29.41
N SER A 4 -8.21 2.12 -29.57
CA SER A 4 -9.27 1.14 -29.35
C SER A 4 -9.83 1.29 -27.93
N VAL A 5 -11.15 1.34 -27.82
CA VAL A 5 -11.83 1.31 -26.53
C VAL A 5 -11.40 0.03 -25.82
N SER A 6 -10.82 0.15 -24.64
CA SER A 6 -10.44 -1.02 -23.86
C SER A 6 -11.70 -1.73 -23.33
N GLU A 7 -11.69 -3.05 -23.36
CA GLU A 7 -12.71 -3.83 -22.67
C GLU A 7 -12.57 -3.64 -21.16
N PRO A 8 -13.65 -3.72 -20.40
CA PRO A 8 -13.57 -3.74 -18.95
C PRO A 8 -12.67 -4.87 -18.46
N PHE A 9 -11.85 -4.60 -17.47
CA PHE A 9 -10.95 -5.57 -16.86
C PHE A 9 -11.07 -5.56 -15.34
N ASP A 10 -10.66 -6.65 -14.75
CA ASP A 10 -10.69 -6.83 -13.30
C ASP A 10 -9.37 -6.31 -12.70
N LEU A 11 -9.44 -5.30 -11.87
CA LEU A 11 -8.26 -4.66 -11.27
C LEU A 11 -7.53 -5.59 -10.27
N ASP A 12 -8.16 -6.65 -9.80
CA ASP A 12 -7.49 -7.70 -9.01
C ASP A 12 -6.44 -8.48 -9.83
N ARG A 13 -6.56 -8.48 -11.16
CA ARG A 13 -5.69 -9.23 -12.07
C ARG A 13 -4.88 -8.36 -13.02
N THR A 14 -5.38 -7.19 -13.31
CA THR A 14 -4.78 -6.28 -14.28
C THR A 14 -4.59 -4.94 -13.62
N TYR A 15 -3.35 -4.58 -13.36
CA TYR A 15 -3.01 -3.28 -12.82
C TYR A 15 -2.97 -2.21 -13.92
N VAL A 16 -2.87 -0.96 -13.53
CA VAL A 16 -2.73 0.15 -14.47
C VAL A 16 -1.46 0.92 -14.14
N HIS A 17 -0.59 1.09 -15.13
CA HIS A 17 0.52 2.01 -15.03
C HIS A 17 0.09 3.38 -15.58
N LEU A 18 0.21 4.41 -14.76
CA LEU A 18 0.02 5.81 -15.14
C LEU A 18 1.39 6.40 -15.43
N GLY A 19 1.60 6.82 -16.69
CA GLY A 19 2.88 7.38 -17.15
C GLY A 19 2.79 8.83 -17.55
N LEU A 20 3.87 9.34 -18.14
CA LEU A 20 3.92 10.71 -18.68
C LEU A 20 2.90 10.92 -19.78
N GLY A 21 2.52 12.19 -19.97
CA GLY A 21 1.52 12.58 -21.00
C GLY A 21 0.12 12.10 -20.65
N ALA A 22 -0.18 11.90 -19.37
CA ALA A 22 -1.45 11.39 -18.88
C ALA A 22 -1.82 10.02 -19.49
N SER A 23 -0.81 9.19 -19.79
CA SER A 23 -1.00 7.85 -20.33
C SER A 23 -1.48 6.87 -19.26
N ALA A 24 -2.21 5.85 -19.68
CA ALA A 24 -2.59 4.72 -18.85
C ALA A 24 -2.39 3.44 -19.64
N GLU A 25 -1.60 2.52 -19.08
CA GLU A 25 -1.29 1.21 -19.66
C GLU A 25 -1.80 0.11 -18.76
N THR A 26 -2.53 -0.86 -19.31
CA THR A 26 -2.97 -2.03 -18.56
C THR A 26 -1.87 -3.08 -18.52
N ILE A 27 -1.62 -3.63 -17.33
CA ILE A 27 -0.59 -4.66 -17.10
C ILE A 27 -1.27 -5.87 -16.46
N ALA A 28 -1.51 -6.89 -17.30
CA ALA A 28 -2.08 -8.14 -16.84
C ALA A 28 -1.03 -9.00 -16.14
N ASP A 29 -1.47 -9.78 -15.15
CA ASP A 29 -0.65 -10.78 -14.48
C ASP A 29 0.64 -10.22 -13.86
N PHE A 30 0.53 -9.06 -13.20
CA PHE A 30 1.66 -8.43 -12.53
C PHE A 30 2.26 -9.37 -11.46
N ARG A 31 3.58 -9.45 -11.44
CA ARG A 31 4.30 -10.29 -10.49
C ARG A 31 5.21 -9.45 -9.58
N TRP A 32 5.39 -9.93 -8.36
CA TRP A 32 6.18 -9.26 -7.33
C TRP A 32 7.57 -9.87 -7.12
N ASP A 33 8.01 -10.75 -8.06
CA ASP A 33 9.37 -11.26 -8.04
C ASP A 33 10.37 -10.22 -8.59
N ASP A 34 11.61 -10.32 -8.14
CA ASP A 34 12.65 -9.33 -8.44
C ASP A 34 12.90 -9.20 -9.95
N GLU A 35 12.89 -10.32 -10.68
CA GLU A 35 13.11 -10.32 -12.13
C GLU A 35 12.02 -9.53 -12.86
N TYR A 36 10.77 -9.73 -12.49
CA TYR A 36 9.64 -9.02 -13.09
C TYR A 36 9.67 -7.52 -12.75
N LEU A 37 9.98 -7.19 -11.50
CA LEU A 37 10.08 -5.80 -11.05
C LEU A 37 11.22 -5.05 -11.76
N GLU A 38 12.36 -5.70 -12.01
CA GLU A 38 13.44 -5.13 -12.82
C GLU A 38 12.99 -4.84 -14.26
N GLN A 39 12.30 -5.80 -14.89
CA GLN A 39 11.75 -5.64 -16.24
C GLN A 39 10.70 -4.53 -16.30
N TYR A 40 9.79 -4.49 -15.34
CA TYR A 40 8.77 -3.45 -15.24
C TYR A 40 9.41 -2.06 -15.07
N THR A 41 10.38 -1.93 -14.18
CA THR A 41 11.10 -0.68 -13.94
C THR A 41 11.85 -0.22 -15.19
N ALA A 42 12.53 -1.13 -15.88
CA ALA A 42 13.26 -0.83 -17.11
C ALA A 42 12.31 -0.37 -18.23
N ALA A 43 11.15 -1.01 -18.37
CA ALA A 43 10.15 -0.66 -19.38
C ALA A 43 9.56 0.75 -19.17
N HIS A 44 9.49 1.20 -17.93
CA HIS A 44 8.89 2.50 -17.55
C HIS A 44 9.91 3.53 -17.07
N VAL A 45 11.19 3.31 -17.33
CA VAL A 45 12.27 4.22 -16.87
C VAL A 45 12.11 5.64 -17.42
N GLY A 46 11.50 5.80 -18.56
CA GLY A 46 11.23 7.10 -19.19
C GLY A 46 10.24 7.98 -18.42
N ASP A 47 9.40 7.39 -17.57
CA ASP A 47 8.43 8.13 -16.76
C ASP A 47 9.08 8.76 -15.51
N GLY A 48 10.30 8.37 -15.17
CA GLY A 48 11.02 8.91 -14.03
C GLY A 48 10.25 8.73 -12.73
N ASP A 49 10.17 9.80 -11.94
CA ASP A 49 9.42 9.81 -10.67
C ASP A 49 7.90 10.03 -10.85
N GLU A 50 7.46 10.33 -12.07
CA GLU A 50 6.05 10.58 -12.38
C GLU A 50 5.24 9.29 -12.58
N GLY A 51 5.90 8.17 -12.89
CA GLY A 51 5.24 6.88 -13.08
C GLY A 51 4.56 6.38 -11.80
N ARG A 52 3.32 5.90 -11.92
CA ARG A 52 2.54 5.36 -10.80
C ARG A 52 1.84 4.07 -11.21
N ILE A 53 1.74 3.16 -10.29
CA ILE A 53 0.93 1.96 -10.46
C ILE A 53 -0.38 2.09 -9.69
N VAL A 54 -1.47 1.69 -10.33
CA VAL A 54 -2.80 1.57 -9.70
C VAL A 54 -3.10 0.09 -9.52
N MET A 55 -3.34 -0.31 -8.28
CA MET A 55 -3.61 -1.70 -7.93
C MET A 55 -4.63 -1.82 -6.81
N ILE A 56 -5.30 -2.96 -6.75
CA ILE A 56 -6.09 -3.39 -5.60
C ILE A 56 -5.34 -4.48 -4.84
N GLY A 57 -5.34 -4.42 -3.52
CA GLY A 57 -4.80 -5.45 -2.65
C GLY A 57 -5.74 -5.76 -1.49
N ASP A 58 -5.63 -6.99 -0.98
CA ASP A 58 -6.33 -7.38 0.23
C ASP A 58 -5.63 -6.79 1.45
N THR A 59 -6.43 -6.20 2.35
CA THR A 59 -5.99 -5.80 3.68
C THR A 59 -6.31 -6.92 4.66
N ALA A 60 -5.57 -8.03 4.53
CA ALA A 60 -5.88 -9.25 5.26
C ALA A 60 -5.30 -9.27 6.68
N ALA A 61 -4.13 -8.69 6.87
CA ALA A 61 -3.41 -8.70 8.14
C ALA A 61 -2.62 -7.41 8.35
N THR A 62 -2.37 -7.08 9.61
CA THR A 62 -1.47 -5.99 10.01
C THR A 62 -0.10 -6.18 9.38
N TRP A 63 0.47 -5.11 8.83
CA TRP A 63 1.75 -5.15 8.14
C TRP A 63 2.90 -5.40 9.13
N THR A 64 3.86 -6.19 8.68
CA THR A 64 5.08 -6.52 9.44
C THR A 64 6.27 -5.66 9.05
N SER A 65 6.08 -4.74 8.11
CA SER A 65 7.10 -3.81 7.64
C SER A 65 6.56 -2.40 7.52
N TRP A 66 7.49 -1.45 7.57
CA TRP A 66 7.27 -0.09 7.12
C TRP A 66 7.71 0.01 5.66
N GLU A 67 7.05 0.86 4.90
CA GLU A 67 7.52 1.24 3.56
C GLU A 67 7.48 2.76 3.37
N ARG A 68 8.25 3.23 2.39
CA ARG A 68 8.18 4.61 1.92
C ARG A 68 8.44 4.69 0.42
N HIS A 69 7.89 5.71 -0.19
CA HIS A 69 8.00 5.97 -1.62
C HIS A 69 8.71 7.31 -1.85
N PRO A 70 10.05 7.30 -2.09
CA PRO A 70 10.78 8.55 -2.29
C PRO A 70 10.40 9.33 -3.53
N ALA A 71 9.88 8.64 -4.57
CA ALA A 71 9.55 9.25 -5.86
C ALA A 71 8.33 10.18 -5.84
N GLY A 72 7.40 10.00 -4.89
CA GLY A 72 6.21 10.83 -4.85
C GLY A 72 5.20 10.41 -3.79
N ASP A 73 4.06 11.07 -3.80
CA ASP A 73 2.97 10.82 -2.88
C ASP A 73 2.17 9.59 -3.31
N GLU A 74 1.86 8.73 -2.36
CA GLU A 74 0.96 7.60 -2.56
C GLU A 74 -0.44 7.93 -2.09
N VAL A 75 -1.45 7.55 -2.86
CA VAL A 75 -2.85 7.60 -2.44
C VAL A 75 -3.31 6.20 -2.07
N VAL A 76 -3.83 6.03 -0.86
CA VAL A 76 -4.46 4.79 -0.40
C VAL A 76 -5.95 5.03 -0.20
N ILE A 77 -6.78 4.27 -0.87
CA ILE A 77 -8.24 4.34 -0.78
C ILE A 77 -8.73 3.03 -0.20
N LEU A 78 -9.28 3.07 1.01
CA LEU A 78 -9.89 1.87 1.58
C LEU A 78 -11.26 1.64 0.95
N LEU A 79 -11.44 0.50 0.30
CA LEU A 79 -12.68 0.12 -0.35
C LEU A 79 -13.64 -0.58 0.61
N SER A 80 -13.10 -1.40 1.49
CA SER A 80 -13.84 -2.14 2.51
C SER A 80 -12.97 -2.48 3.71
N GLY A 81 -13.58 -2.83 4.83
CA GLY A 81 -12.90 -3.12 6.06
C GLY A 81 -12.60 -1.89 6.91
N ARG A 82 -11.68 -2.03 7.86
CA ARG A 82 -11.26 -0.96 8.77
C ARG A 82 -9.79 -1.12 9.11
N VAL A 83 -9.02 -0.07 8.91
CA VAL A 83 -7.57 -0.05 9.15
C VAL A 83 -7.15 1.23 9.88
N SER A 84 -5.98 1.20 10.51
CA SER A 84 -5.24 2.41 10.89
C SER A 84 -3.99 2.52 10.04
N LEU A 85 -3.89 3.56 9.24
CA LEU A 85 -2.64 3.95 8.60
C LEU A 85 -1.79 4.67 9.65
N VAL A 86 -0.53 4.26 9.76
CA VAL A 86 0.43 4.83 10.69
C VAL A 86 1.54 5.48 9.89
N GLN A 87 1.73 6.78 10.05
CA GLN A 87 2.78 7.56 9.38
C GLN A 87 3.79 8.05 10.42
N GLU A 88 5.08 7.97 10.07
CA GLU A 88 6.14 8.55 10.91
C GLU A 88 6.45 9.96 10.41
N ILE A 89 6.03 10.95 11.18
CA ILE A 89 6.23 12.37 10.89
C ILE A 89 7.02 12.99 12.03
N ASP A 90 8.15 13.61 11.71
CA ASP A 90 9.07 14.22 12.69
C ASP A 90 9.47 13.24 13.83
N GLY A 91 9.67 11.97 13.47
CA GLY A 91 10.05 10.93 14.43
C GLY A 91 8.93 10.43 15.33
N GLN A 92 7.69 10.84 15.06
CA GLN A 92 6.51 10.43 15.83
C GLN A 92 5.50 9.69 14.95
N GLU A 93 4.88 8.66 15.50
CA GLU A 93 3.80 7.95 14.84
C GLU A 93 2.49 8.74 14.91
N GLN A 94 1.91 8.99 13.75
CA GLN A 94 0.56 9.53 13.61
C GLN A 94 -0.35 8.44 13.06
N ARG A 95 -1.46 8.18 13.75
CA ARG A 95 -2.43 7.15 13.39
C ARG A 95 -3.69 7.78 12.84
N SER A 96 -4.14 7.25 11.71
CA SER A 96 -5.40 7.66 11.08
C SER A 96 -6.25 6.43 10.81
N GLU A 97 -7.40 6.35 11.43
CA GLU A 97 -8.35 5.28 11.17
C GLU A 97 -9.13 5.57 9.88
N LEU A 98 -9.21 4.56 9.01
CA LEU A 98 -9.98 4.58 7.77
C LEU A 98 -11.07 3.51 7.78
N HIS A 99 -12.22 3.91 7.26
CA HIS A 99 -13.34 3.05 6.92
C HIS A 99 -13.52 2.99 5.41
N GLY A 100 -14.28 2.04 4.92
CA GLY A 100 -14.56 1.89 3.50
C GLY A 100 -15.07 3.19 2.86
N GLY A 101 -14.48 3.58 1.73
CA GLY A 101 -14.74 4.83 1.02
C GLY A 101 -13.87 6.02 1.44
N GLN A 102 -13.03 5.87 2.45
CA GLN A 102 -12.09 6.90 2.89
C GLN A 102 -10.70 6.69 2.27
N ALA A 103 -9.96 7.76 2.11
CA ALA A 103 -8.61 7.77 1.56
C ALA A 103 -7.65 8.56 2.44
N ILE A 104 -6.37 8.23 2.30
CA ILE A 104 -5.26 8.97 2.92
C ILE A 104 -4.14 9.13 1.89
N VAL A 105 -3.36 10.18 2.03
CA VAL A 105 -2.13 10.40 1.26
C VAL A 105 -0.94 10.10 2.16
N ASN A 106 -0.05 9.23 1.70
CA ASN A 106 1.28 9.05 2.27
C ASN A 106 2.24 9.97 1.50
N PRO A 107 2.75 11.05 2.12
CA PRO A 107 3.65 11.96 1.43
C PRO A 107 4.96 11.29 1.02
N ALA A 108 5.57 11.80 -0.04
CA ALA A 108 6.86 11.32 -0.54
C ALA A 108 7.89 11.17 0.59
N GLY A 109 8.51 10.02 0.69
CA GLY A 109 9.57 9.73 1.66
C GLY A 109 9.11 9.52 3.10
N VAL A 110 7.81 9.62 3.39
CA VAL A 110 7.27 9.36 4.73
C VAL A 110 7.11 7.86 4.96
N TRP A 111 7.73 7.35 6.01
CA TRP A 111 7.52 5.97 6.43
C TRP A 111 6.09 5.76 6.89
N HIS A 112 5.47 4.71 6.38
CA HIS A 112 4.11 4.33 6.76
C HIS A 112 3.96 2.83 6.90
N THR A 113 2.95 2.42 7.65
CA THR A 113 2.56 1.03 7.87
C THR A 113 1.06 0.97 8.15
N CYS A 114 0.52 -0.22 8.29
CA CYS A 114 -0.92 -0.41 8.39
C CYS A 114 -1.27 -1.44 9.46
N ASP A 115 -2.15 -1.06 10.37
CA ASP A 115 -2.81 -1.97 11.31
C ASP A 115 -4.19 -2.33 10.77
N VAL A 116 -4.45 -3.61 10.59
CA VAL A 116 -5.74 -4.10 10.09
C VAL A 116 -6.63 -4.49 11.27
N HIS A 117 -7.77 -3.81 11.41
CA HIS A 117 -8.79 -4.11 12.42
C HIS A 117 -9.88 -5.02 11.88
N GLU A 118 -10.32 -4.73 10.66
CA GLU A 118 -11.27 -5.56 9.92
C GLU A 118 -10.73 -5.77 8.51
N PRO A 119 -10.56 -7.04 8.06
CA PRO A 119 -10.07 -7.34 6.72
C PRO A 119 -10.98 -6.75 5.63
N GLY A 120 -10.36 -6.37 4.52
CA GLY A 120 -11.06 -5.81 3.37
C GLY A 120 -10.14 -5.64 2.18
N LYS A 121 -10.42 -4.62 1.38
CA LYS A 121 -9.64 -4.27 0.19
C LYS A 121 -9.28 -2.80 0.17
N ALA A 122 -8.10 -2.50 -0.36
CA ALA A 122 -7.66 -1.13 -0.62
C ALA A 122 -7.19 -0.98 -2.07
N LEU A 123 -7.38 0.21 -2.61
CA LEU A 123 -6.82 0.63 -3.88
C LEU A 123 -5.64 1.54 -3.59
N TYR A 124 -4.52 1.27 -4.26
CA TYR A 124 -3.28 2.00 -4.12
C TYR A 124 -2.93 2.69 -5.44
N ILE A 125 -2.51 3.95 -5.36
CA ILE A 125 -1.91 4.69 -6.47
C ILE A 125 -0.51 5.06 -5.98
N THR A 126 0.49 4.30 -6.44
CA THR A 126 1.81 4.26 -5.84
C THR A 126 2.91 4.65 -6.82
N PRO A 127 3.73 5.68 -6.52
CA PRO A 127 4.97 5.94 -7.24
C PRO A 127 6.05 4.95 -6.77
N GLY A 128 6.17 3.81 -7.43
CA GLY A 128 6.96 2.67 -6.96
C GLY A 128 8.47 2.81 -7.10
N ARG A 129 8.98 3.79 -7.87
CA ARG A 129 10.42 3.94 -8.10
C ARG A 129 11.17 4.23 -6.81
N GLY A 130 12.14 3.38 -6.47
CA GLY A 130 12.98 3.55 -5.28
C GLY A 130 12.25 3.27 -3.96
N THR A 131 11.13 2.55 -3.98
CA THR A 131 10.44 2.11 -2.77
C THR A 131 11.39 1.39 -1.83
N GLU A 132 11.33 1.76 -0.56
CA GLU A 132 12.16 1.20 0.51
C GLU A 132 11.29 0.55 1.58
N HIS A 133 11.84 -0.49 2.20
CA HIS A 133 11.20 -1.22 3.28
C HIS A 133 12.13 -1.30 4.49
N ARG A 134 11.56 -1.32 5.69
CA ARG A 134 12.27 -1.65 6.92
C ARG A 134 11.40 -2.55 7.82
N PRO A 135 12.00 -3.43 8.63
CA PRO A 135 11.24 -4.24 9.58
C PRO A 135 10.46 -3.36 10.55
N ARG A 136 9.26 -3.82 10.89
CA ARG A 136 8.44 -3.21 11.93
C ARG A 136 8.59 -4.04 13.20
N SER A 137 8.86 -3.37 14.33
CA SER A 137 8.71 -4.01 15.65
C SER A 137 7.25 -4.46 15.78
N ALA A 138 7.02 -5.63 16.36
CA ALA A 138 5.66 -6.13 16.56
C ALA A 138 4.80 -5.01 17.16
N PRO A 139 3.60 -4.71 16.57
CA PRO A 139 2.70 -3.73 17.17
C PRO A 139 2.49 -4.16 18.62
N ILE A 140 2.59 -3.21 19.55
CA ILE A 140 2.19 -3.46 20.93
C ILE A 140 0.68 -3.68 20.82
N GLY A 141 0.27 -4.96 20.84
CA GLY A 141 -1.14 -5.31 20.94
C GLY A 141 -1.75 -4.65 22.17
N PRO A 142 -3.08 -4.54 22.29
CA PRO A 142 -3.69 -4.20 23.56
C PRO A 142 -3.03 -5.10 24.59
N ALA A 143 -2.53 -4.49 25.69
CA ALA A 143 -1.82 -5.23 26.73
C ALA A 143 -2.57 -6.53 26.98
N ALA A 144 -1.89 -7.67 26.79
CA ALA A 144 -2.48 -8.95 27.10
C ALA A 144 -3.02 -8.80 28.51
N ASP A 145 -4.34 -8.99 28.64
CA ASP A 145 -5.03 -8.79 29.90
C ASP A 145 -4.28 -9.59 30.95
N ALA A 146 -3.60 -8.92 31.86
CA ALA A 146 -2.84 -9.52 32.94
C ALA A 146 -3.75 -10.16 33.98
N SER A 147 -4.97 -10.53 33.59
CA SER A 147 -5.99 -11.23 34.37
C SER A 147 -6.05 -12.73 34.09
N ALA A 148 -4.99 -13.34 33.57
CA ALA A 148 -4.79 -14.77 33.81
C ALA A 148 -4.37 -14.95 35.26
N GLY A 149 -5.36 -15.04 36.15
CA GLY A 149 -5.17 -15.10 37.55
C GLY A 149 -4.23 -16.23 37.95
N GLU A 150 -3.22 -15.88 38.71
CA GLU A 150 -2.68 -16.76 39.73
C GLU A 150 -3.82 -17.14 40.69
N GLN A 151 -4.28 -18.36 40.58
CA GLN A 151 -5.03 -18.95 41.65
C GLN A 151 -4.04 -19.32 42.76
N PRO A 152 -4.24 -18.87 44.02
CA PRO A 152 -3.44 -19.36 45.12
C PRO A 152 -3.80 -20.84 45.32
N SER A 153 -2.80 -21.69 45.27
CA SER A 153 -2.88 -23.06 45.73
C SER A 153 -2.90 -23.07 47.24
N ASP A 154 -3.99 -23.58 47.84
CA ASP A 154 -4.00 -24.13 49.21
C ASP A 154 -3.24 -25.45 49.25
#